data_28428ad004392cf0205d925e1450026b
#
_entry.id   28428ad004392cf0205d925e1450026b
#
_cell.length_a   1.000
_cell.length_b   1.000
_cell.length_c   1.000
_cell.angle_alpha   90.00
_cell.angle_beta   90.00
_cell.angle_gamma   90.00
#
_symmetry.space_group_name_H-M   'P 1'
#
loop_
_entity.id
_entity.type
_entity.pdbx_description
1 polymer ?
#
loop_
_entity_poly.entity_id
_entity_poly.type
_entity_poly.pdbx_seq_one_letter_code
_entity_poly.pdbx_strand_id
1 'polypeptide(L)'
;MASQQKLPIRDILAAVDTGSMSVWDELNDEEKKSVSFWLLNRWVSSVAGDRDAQELAVVMTNEVYNKNWNVLSTKHPKLQWQLLCVTRNAKNEIRKHIWIGHKKKTSDNSKGIKLLEQIYPNMKQDEVELLARTSTKKELKQLAEEYNIDVKL
;
A
#
# COMPACT_ATOMS: atom_id res chain seq x y z
N MET A 1 26.48 20.88 -6.54
CA MET A 1 25.72 19.81 -5.84
C MET A 1 25.26 18.85 -6.92
N ALA A 2 25.84 17.66 -6.99
CA ALA A 2 25.41 16.65 -7.96
C ALA A 2 24.01 16.20 -7.59
N SER A 3 23.06 16.31 -8.52
CA SER A 3 21.72 15.77 -8.36
C SER A 3 21.87 14.27 -8.16
N GLN A 4 21.45 13.73 -7.01
CA GLN A 4 21.35 12.30 -6.77
C GLN A 4 20.47 11.71 -7.87
N GLN A 5 21.08 11.02 -8.81
CA GLN A 5 20.37 10.33 -9.89
C GLN A 5 19.69 9.12 -9.29
N LYS A 6 18.46 9.31 -8.90
CA LYS A 6 17.62 8.25 -8.33
C LYS A 6 17.38 7.21 -9.40
N LEU A 7 17.69 5.95 -9.11
CA LEU A 7 17.40 4.86 -10.03
C LEU A 7 15.92 4.87 -10.46
N PRO A 8 15.62 4.89 -11.75
CA PRO A 8 14.25 4.86 -12.23
C PRO A 8 13.54 3.60 -11.75
N ILE A 9 12.40 3.75 -11.12
CA ILE A 9 11.61 2.59 -10.62
C ILE A 9 11.32 1.56 -11.71
N ARG A 10 11.16 2.00 -12.95
CA ARG A 10 10.90 1.12 -14.09
C ARG A 10 12.07 0.17 -14.36
N ASP A 11 13.29 0.65 -14.27
CA ASP A 11 14.48 -0.15 -14.51
C ASP A 11 14.68 -1.18 -13.41
N ILE A 12 14.41 -0.78 -12.16
CA ILE A 12 14.41 -1.70 -11.01
C ILE A 12 13.37 -2.81 -11.20
N LEU A 13 12.15 -2.46 -11.59
CA LEU A 13 11.08 -3.44 -11.80
C LEU A 13 11.35 -4.35 -13.00
N ALA A 14 11.93 -3.82 -14.08
CA ALA A 14 12.36 -4.62 -15.22
C ALA A 14 13.46 -5.63 -14.83
N ALA A 15 14.43 -5.23 -14.01
CA ALA A 15 15.45 -6.13 -13.47
C ALA A 15 14.85 -7.23 -12.60
N VAL A 16 13.83 -6.91 -11.79
CA VAL A 16 13.09 -7.90 -11.00
C VAL A 16 12.36 -8.89 -11.90
N ASP A 17 11.64 -8.42 -12.90
CA ASP A 17 10.85 -9.25 -13.80
C ASP A 17 11.70 -10.18 -14.68
N THR A 18 12.88 -9.72 -15.10
CA THR A 18 13.85 -10.54 -15.81
C THR A 18 14.68 -11.44 -14.90
N GLY A 19 14.53 -11.32 -13.59
CA GLY A 19 15.27 -12.11 -12.61
C GLY A 19 16.75 -11.76 -12.51
N SER A 20 17.11 -10.52 -12.78
CA SER A 20 18.51 -10.03 -12.80
C SER A 20 19.05 -9.86 -11.38
N MET A 21 19.42 -10.96 -10.75
CA MET A 21 19.93 -11.00 -9.38
C MET A 21 21.27 -10.27 -9.21
N SER A 22 22.10 -10.23 -10.27
CA SER A 22 23.42 -9.59 -10.27
C SER A 22 23.36 -8.07 -10.19
N VAL A 23 22.25 -7.45 -10.57
CA VAL A 23 22.06 -5.99 -10.54
C VAL A 23 22.37 -5.40 -9.17
N TRP A 24 22.08 -6.12 -8.09
CA TRP A 24 22.42 -5.66 -6.74
C TRP A 24 23.92 -5.43 -6.54
N ASP A 25 24.76 -6.25 -7.15
CA ASP A 25 26.21 -6.15 -7.04
C ASP A 25 26.77 -4.98 -7.89
N GLU A 26 26.07 -4.59 -8.94
CA GLU A 26 26.42 -3.50 -9.84
C GLU A 26 26.07 -2.12 -9.27
N LEU A 27 25.12 -2.06 -8.31
CA LEU A 27 24.73 -0.82 -7.64
C LEU A 27 25.83 -0.33 -6.71
N ASN A 28 26.08 0.98 -6.74
CA ASN A 28 26.93 1.63 -5.74
C ASN A 28 26.20 1.78 -4.38
N ASP A 29 26.90 2.21 -3.34
CA ASP A 29 26.35 2.28 -1.98
C ASP A 29 25.21 3.30 -1.83
N GLU A 30 25.23 4.40 -2.59
CA GLU A 30 24.16 5.41 -2.58
C GLU A 30 22.90 4.87 -3.27
N GLU A 31 23.08 4.18 -4.39
CA GLU A 31 22.01 3.53 -5.10
C GLU A 31 21.35 2.42 -4.25
N LYS A 32 22.15 1.58 -3.59
CA LYS A 32 21.67 0.56 -2.65
C LYS A 32 20.83 1.17 -1.52
N LYS A 33 21.24 2.30 -0.97
CA LYS A 33 20.48 3.03 0.06
C LYS A 33 19.19 3.63 -0.47
N SER A 34 19.14 3.97 -1.77
CA SER A 34 17.94 4.51 -2.40
C SER A 34 16.87 3.45 -2.72
N VAL A 35 17.24 2.16 -2.74
CA VAL A 35 16.31 1.06 -3.00
C VAL A 35 15.37 0.87 -1.82
N SER A 36 14.11 1.24 -2.00
CA SER A 36 13.08 1.05 -0.99
C SER A 36 12.40 -0.31 -1.16
N PHE A 37 12.83 -1.30 -0.40
CA PHE A 37 12.23 -2.64 -0.40
C PHE A 37 10.73 -2.63 -0.07
N TRP A 38 10.29 -1.68 0.77
CA TRP A 38 8.87 -1.50 1.08
C TRP A 38 8.05 -1.03 -0.13
N LEU A 39 8.58 -0.08 -0.90
CA LEU A 39 7.93 0.37 -2.13
C LEU A 39 7.92 -0.75 -3.18
N LEU A 40 9.02 -1.48 -3.33
CA LEU A 40 9.11 -2.59 -4.26
C LEU A 40 8.11 -3.70 -3.94
N ASN A 41 7.89 -4.03 -2.67
CA ASN A 41 6.85 -4.95 -2.25
C ASN A 41 5.48 -4.57 -2.86
N ARG A 42 5.11 -3.31 -2.75
CA ARG A 42 3.82 -2.83 -3.27
C ARG A 42 3.73 -2.87 -4.80
N TRP A 43 4.83 -2.58 -5.47
CA TRP A 43 4.87 -2.62 -6.93
C TRP A 43 4.80 -4.04 -7.47
N VAL A 44 5.58 -4.97 -6.91
CA VAL A 44 5.64 -6.36 -7.43
C VAL A 44 4.38 -7.16 -7.12
N SER A 45 3.68 -6.85 -6.04
CA SER A 45 2.40 -7.47 -5.69
C SER A 45 1.20 -6.95 -6.51
N SER A 46 1.38 -5.90 -7.32
CA SER A 46 0.29 -5.23 -8.04
C SER A 46 0.62 -5.15 -9.52
N VAL A 47 0.15 -6.13 -10.30
CA VAL A 47 0.38 -6.21 -11.74
C VAL A 47 -0.93 -6.06 -12.52
N ALA A 48 -0.85 -5.51 -13.73
CA ALA A 48 -1.94 -5.54 -14.69
C ALA A 48 -1.99 -6.94 -15.34
N GLY A 49 -3.18 -7.42 -15.60
CA GLY A 49 -3.40 -8.72 -16.23
C GLY A 49 -4.77 -9.28 -15.81
N ASP A 50 -4.97 -10.55 -16.15
CA ASP A 50 -6.12 -11.30 -15.67
C ASP A 50 -6.04 -11.56 -14.15
N ARG A 51 -7.09 -12.16 -13.62
CA ARG A 51 -7.19 -12.46 -12.19
C ARG A 51 -6.07 -13.39 -11.73
N ASP A 52 -5.74 -14.39 -12.53
CA ASP A 52 -4.74 -15.39 -12.18
C ASP A 52 -3.34 -14.77 -12.08
N ALA A 53 -2.98 -13.88 -13.01
CA ALA A 53 -1.72 -13.14 -12.97
C ALA A 53 -1.63 -12.24 -11.74
N GLN A 54 -2.73 -11.55 -11.38
CA GLN A 54 -2.79 -10.69 -10.20
C GLN A 54 -2.69 -11.51 -8.91
N GLU A 55 -3.43 -12.60 -8.81
CA GLU A 55 -3.42 -13.50 -7.66
C GLU A 55 -2.04 -14.13 -7.47
N LEU A 56 -1.42 -14.62 -8.54
CA LEU A 56 -0.06 -15.15 -8.51
C LEU A 56 0.96 -14.13 -8.02
N ALA A 57 0.88 -12.88 -8.47
CA ALA A 57 1.79 -11.82 -8.03
C ALA A 57 1.67 -11.57 -6.52
N VAL A 58 0.47 -11.55 -5.97
CA VAL A 58 0.22 -11.40 -4.53
C VAL A 58 0.73 -12.61 -3.76
N VAL A 59 0.41 -13.82 -4.19
CA VAL A 59 0.82 -15.06 -3.52
C VAL A 59 2.34 -15.18 -3.51
N MET A 60 3.01 -14.99 -4.65
CA MET A 60 4.47 -15.05 -4.72
C MET A 60 5.14 -13.99 -3.83
N THR A 61 4.60 -12.78 -3.80
CA THR A 61 5.13 -11.73 -2.94
C THR A 61 4.99 -12.10 -1.46
N ASN A 62 3.86 -12.65 -1.05
CA ASN A 62 3.63 -13.03 0.34
C ASN A 62 4.45 -14.25 0.75
N GLU A 63 4.50 -15.28 -0.08
CA GLU A 63 5.16 -16.54 0.26
C GLU A 63 6.69 -16.47 0.17
N VAL A 64 7.23 -15.67 -0.75
CA VAL A 64 8.68 -15.61 -0.99
C VAL A 64 9.28 -14.35 -0.37
N TYR A 65 8.74 -13.19 -0.67
CA TYR A 65 9.35 -11.91 -0.32
C TYR A 65 9.02 -11.41 1.08
N ASN A 66 7.78 -11.56 1.52
CA ASN A 66 7.32 -11.03 2.80
C ASN A 66 7.72 -11.89 4.00
N LYS A 67 8.00 -13.18 3.79
CA LYS A 67 8.53 -14.02 4.87
C LYS A 67 9.88 -13.47 5.35
N ASN A 68 10.01 -13.24 6.62
CA ASN A 68 11.23 -12.70 7.24
C ASN A 68 11.67 -11.29 6.75
N TRP A 69 10.78 -10.55 6.12
CA TRP A 69 11.06 -9.22 5.55
C TRP A 69 11.78 -8.28 6.53
N ASN A 70 11.32 -8.22 7.78
CA ASN A 70 11.87 -7.34 8.82
C ASN A 70 13.36 -7.59 9.12
N VAL A 71 13.79 -8.83 9.01
CA VAL A 71 15.18 -9.23 9.27
C VAL A 71 16.02 -9.08 8.01
N LEU A 72 15.51 -9.55 6.88
CA LEU A 72 16.25 -9.62 5.63
C LEU A 72 16.50 -8.24 5.02
N SER A 73 15.50 -7.36 5.03
CA SER A 73 15.65 -6.02 4.45
C SER A 73 16.71 -5.17 5.13
N THR A 74 17.00 -5.43 6.40
CA THR A 74 17.98 -4.68 7.20
C THR A 74 19.34 -5.36 7.24
N LYS A 75 19.36 -6.69 7.51
CA LYS A 75 20.61 -7.43 7.72
C LYS A 75 21.17 -8.09 6.47
N HIS A 76 20.30 -8.43 5.51
CA HIS A 76 20.67 -9.19 4.32
C HIS A 76 20.00 -8.61 3.05
N PRO A 77 20.25 -7.33 2.71
CA PRO A 77 19.55 -6.65 1.63
C PRO A 77 19.78 -7.30 0.26
N LYS A 78 20.95 -7.89 0.02
CA LYS A 78 21.22 -8.66 -1.22
C LYS A 78 20.31 -9.88 -1.32
N LEU A 79 20.13 -10.63 -0.24
CA LEU A 79 19.23 -11.78 -0.23
C LEU A 79 17.77 -11.32 -0.43
N GLN A 80 17.39 -10.19 0.18
CA GLN A 80 16.07 -9.62 -0.02
C GLN A 80 15.82 -9.22 -1.48
N TRP A 81 16.84 -8.68 -2.17
CA TRP A 81 16.79 -8.42 -3.61
C TRP A 81 16.62 -9.72 -4.42
N GLN A 82 17.39 -10.74 -4.11
CA GLN A 82 17.28 -12.03 -4.79
C GLN A 82 15.91 -12.67 -4.63
N LEU A 83 15.33 -12.63 -3.43
CA LEU A 83 13.97 -13.09 -3.18
C LEU A 83 12.93 -12.27 -3.96
N LEU A 84 13.14 -10.96 -4.11
CA LEU A 84 12.30 -10.12 -4.96
C LEU A 84 12.33 -10.59 -6.41
N CYS A 85 13.51 -10.89 -6.95
CA CYS A 85 13.66 -11.43 -8.30
C CYS A 85 12.99 -12.81 -8.49
N VAL A 86 12.83 -13.59 -7.43
CA VAL A 86 12.10 -14.88 -7.50
C VAL A 86 10.59 -14.67 -7.66
N THR A 87 10.03 -13.51 -7.29
CA THR A 87 8.59 -13.23 -7.44
C THR A 87 8.15 -13.01 -8.90
N ARG A 88 9.11 -13.04 -9.86
CA ARG A 88 8.80 -12.89 -11.29
C ARG A 88 7.88 -14.00 -11.82
N ASN A 89 7.27 -13.77 -12.97
CA ASN A 89 6.53 -14.81 -13.64
C ASN A 89 7.47 -15.87 -14.26
N ALA A 90 6.92 -17.05 -14.57
CA ALA A 90 7.71 -18.15 -15.17
C ALA A 90 8.30 -17.82 -16.55
N LYS A 91 7.75 -16.85 -17.27
CA LYS A 91 8.19 -16.45 -18.60
C LYS A 91 9.30 -15.41 -18.58
N ASN A 92 9.64 -14.84 -17.42
CA ASN A 92 10.60 -13.74 -17.27
C ASN A 92 10.28 -12.51 -18.16
N GLU A 93 9.00 -12.28 -18.40
CA GLU A 93 8.53 -11.13 -19.18
C GLU A 93 8.34 -9.91 -18.27
N ILE A 94 8.70 -8.73 -18.78
CA ILE A 94 8.47 -7.47 -18.08
C ILE A 94 6.97 -7.26 -17.92
N ARG A 95 6.52 -7.18 -16.67
CA ARG A 95 5.10 -7.00 -16.32
C ARG A 95 4.76 -5.52 -16.26
N LYS A 96 3.50 -5.21 -16.50
CA LYS A 96 2.98 -3.88 -16.24
C LYS A 96 2.59 -3.78 -14.77
N HIS A 97 3.44 -3.17 -13.96
CA HIS A 97 3.13 -2.90 -12.55
C HIS A 97 2.18 -1.71 -12.40
N ILE A 98 1.27 -1.81 -11.44
CA ILE A 98 0.25 -0.79 -11.16
C ILE A 98 0.45 -0.28 -9.74
N TRP A 99 0.45 1.05 -9.58
CA TRP A 99 0.40 1.63 -8.24
C TRP A 99 -1.05 1.67 -7.74
N ILE A 100 -1.37 0.83 -6.76
CA ILE A 100 -2.65 0.90 -6.07
C ILE A 100 -2.49 1.89 -4.91
N GLY A 101 -2.94 3.13 -5.13
CA GLY A 101 -2.95 4.16 -4.10
C GLY A 101 -3.82 3.74 -2.92
N HIS A 102 -3.40 4.09 -1.71
CA HIS A 102 -4.26 3.96 -0.56
C HIS A 102 -5.45 4.90 -0.80
N LYS A 103 -6.64 4.33 -1.01
CA LYS A 103 -7.86 5.13 -0.94
C LYS A 103 -7.90 5.66 0.48
N LYS A 104 -7.61 6.96 0.68
CA LYS A 104 -8.06 7.61 1.90
C LYS A 104 -9.51 7.19 2.02
N LYS A 105 -9.89 6.58 3.14
CA LYS A 105 -11.29 6.57 3.54
C LYS A 105 -11.65 8.06 3.65
N THR A 106 -12.06 8.66 2.57
CA THR A 106 -12.89 9.85 2.64
C THR A 106 -14.16 9.30 3.26
N SER A 107 -14.17 9.31 4.58
CA SER A 107 -15.45 9.31 5.23
C SER A 107 -16.10 10.60 4.74
N ASP A 108 -16.94 10.49 3.73
CA ASP A 108 -17.94 11.51 3.42
C ASP A 108 -18.79 11.81 4.68
N ASN A 109 -18.50 11.12 5.74
CA ASN A 109 -19.14 11.11 7.04
C ASN A 109 -18.34 11.78 8.17
N SER A 110 -17.25 12.53 7.87
CA SER A 110 -16.50 13.25 8.92
C SER A 110 -17.37 14.21 9.72
N LYS A 111 -18.40 14.76 9.09
CA LYS A 111 -19.39 15.62 9.76
C LYS A 111 -20.39 14.81 10.59
N GLY A 112 -20.78 13.63 10.11
CA GLY A 112 -21.61 12.69 10.87
C GLY A 112 -20.87 12.15 12.10
N ILE A 113 -19.59 11.84 12.00
CA ILE A 113 -18.75 11.44 13.12
C ILE A 113 -18.71 12.54 14.18
N LYS A 114 -18.41 13.79 13.79
CA LYS A 114 -18.38 14.93 14.71
C LYS A 114 -19.73 15.17 15.40
N LEU A 115 -20.83 15.02 14.68
CA LEU A 115 -22.17 15.12 15.26
C LEU A 115 -22.39 14.04 16.32
N LEU A 116 -22.06 12.79 15.99
CA LEU A 116 -22.24 11.66 16.90
C LEU A 116 -21.33 11.73 18.13
N GLU A 117 -20.10 12.22 18.00
CA GLU A 117 -19.20 12.50 19.12
C GLU A 117 -19.76 13.55 20.09
N GLN A 118 -20.46 14.56 19.57
CA GLN A 118 -21.12 15.56 20.40
C GLN A 118 -22.34 14.99 21.13
N ILE A 119 -23.12 14.14 20.46
CA ILE A 119 -24.32 13.53 21.04
C ILE A 119 -23.95 12.43 22.04
N TYR A 120 -22.94 11.64 21.73
CA TYR A 120 -22.52 10.47 22.51
C TYR A 120 -21.06 10.58 22.95
N PRO A 121 -20.70 11.50 23.86
CA PRO A 121 -19.30 11.79 24.22
C PRO A 121 -18.57 10.59 24.86
N ASN A 122 -19.29 9.62 25.39
CA ASN A 122 -18.74 8.44 26.05
C ASN A 122 -18.72 7.19 25.14
N MET A 123 -19.16 7.31 23.87
CA MET A 123 -19.14 6.22 22.93
C MET A 123 -17.71 5.98 22.41
N LYS A 124 -17.32 4.73 22.22
CA LYS A 124 -16.01 4.39 21.66
C LYS A 124 -15.90 4.86 20.22
N GLN A 125 -14.69 5.23 19.81
CA GLN A 125 -14.44 5.78 18.46
C GLN A 125 -14.86 4.84 17.34
N ASP A 126 -14.59 3.54 17.48
CA ASP A 126 -14.98 2.52 16.49
C ASP A 126 -16.51 2.38 16.38
N GLU A 127 -17.23 2.53 17.48
CA GLU A 127 -18.70 2.52 17.51
C GLU A 127 -19.27 3.77 16.84
N VAL A 128 -18.70 4.95 17.10
CA VAL A 128 -19.07 6.21 16.44
C VAL A 128 -18.85 6.13 14.93
N GLU A 129 -17.70 5.61 14.50
CA GLU A 129 -17.40 5.42 13.09
C GLU A 129 -18.35 4.42 12.41
N LEU A 130 -18.69 3.34 13.11
CA LEU A 130 -19.65 2.35 12.63
C LEU A 130 -21.05 2.98 12.49
N LEU A 131 -21.50 3.70 13.51
CA LEU A 131 -22.83 4.35 13.53
C LEU A 131 -22.88 5.42 12.42
N ALA A 132 -21.84 6.24 12.27
CA ALA A 132 -21.76 7.22 11.20
C ALA A 132 -21.80 6.57 9.80
N ARG A 133 -21.22 5.40 9.64
CA ARG A 133 -21.22 4.66 8.36
C ARG A 133 -22.54 3.99 8.02
N THR A 134 -23.27 3.54 9.05
CA THR A 134 -24.55 2.85 8.87
C THR A 134 -25.74 3.80 8.80
N SER A 135 -25.62 5.00 9.39
CA SER A 135 -26.66 6.00 9.34
C SER A 135 -26.73 6.74 8.01
N THR A 136 -27.93 6.99 7.53
CA THR A 136 -28.18 7.82 6.35
C THR A 136 -28.06 9.31 6.70
N LYS A 137 -27.82 10.15 5.68
CA LYS A 137 -27.81 11.62 5.89
C LYS A 137 -29.13 12.16 6.47
N LYS A 138 -30.24 11.52 6.16
CA LYS A 138 -31.57 11.90 6.68
C LYS A 138 -31.67 11.62 8.17
N GLU A 139 -31.26 10.43 8.59
CA GLU A 139 -31.24 10.04 10.01
C GLU A 139 -30.29 10.93 10.83
N LEU A 140 -29.09 11.22 10.32
CA LEU A 140 -28.17 12.12 11.00
C LEU A 140 -28.70 13.55 11.12
N LYS A 141 -29.45 14.06 10.12
CA LYS A 141 -30.12 15.36 10.23
C LYS A 141 -31.22 15.34 11.27
N GLN A 142 -32.05 14.32 11.28
CA GLN A 142 -33.12 14.17 12.25
C GLN A 142 -32.54 14.10 13.67
N LEU A 143 -31.44 13.37 13.85
CA LEU A 143 -30.74 13.30 15.12
C LEU A 143 -30.17 14.66 15.56
N ALA A 144 -29.60 15.42 14.62
CA ALA A 144 -29.11 16.77 14.90
C ALA A 144 -30.24 17.73 15.35
N GLU A 145 -31.41 17.63 14.71
CA GLU A 145 -32.60 18.39 15.06
C GLU A 145 -33.12 18.02 16.47
N GLU A 146 -33.20 16.73 16.81
CA GLU A 146 -33.64 16.22 18.11
C GLU A 146 -32.73 16.73 19.25
N TYR A 147 -31.43 16.86 18.99
CA TYR A 147 -30.48 17.37 20.01
C TYR A 147 -30.17 18.86 19.88
N ASN A 148 -30.88 19.59 19.02
CA ASN A 148 -30.65 21.03 18.77
C ASN A 148 -29.22 21.38 18.38
N ILE A 149 -28.57 20.53 17.58
CA ILE A 149 -27.22 20.75 17.10
C ILE A 149 -27.27 21.23 15.63
N ASP A 150 -26.78 22.45 15.39
CA ASP A 150 -26.73 23.00 14.04
C ASP A 150 -25.50 22.46 13.28
N VAL A 151 -25.70 21.44 12.44
CA VAL A 151 -24.66 20.83 11.60
C VAL A 151 -25.10 20.79 10.13
N LYS A 152 -24.30 21.38 9.27
CA LYS A 152 -24.45 21.23 7.81
C LYS A 152 -23.81 19.90 7.37
N LEU A 153 -24.61 18.83 7.33
CA LEU A 153 -24.24 17.48 6.91
C LEU A 153 -24.05 17.38 5.39
#